data_79598a7ae75300de99c50b47fd7db58b
#
_entry.id   79598a7ae75300de99c50b47fd7db58b
#
_cell.length_a   1.000
_cell.length_b   1.000
_cell.length_c   1.000
_cell.angle_alpha   90.00
_cell.angle_beta   90.00
_cell.angle_gamma   90.00
#
_symmetry.space_group_name_H-M   'P 1'
#
loop_
_entity.id
_entity.type
_entity.pdbx_description
1 polymer ?
#
loop_
_entity_poly.entity_id
_entity_poly.type
_entity_poly.pdbx_seq_one_letter_code
_entity_poly.pdbx_strand_id
1 'polypeptide(L)'
;IDIDNASRLGGANSVGLVETHHWTSQAPLLLDCGRSISPVTQAYETYGTLSPERDNAVLIFHALTGDAHVAGYHDASDKRPGWWDIMVGPGKAFDTDRYFVICINVLGGCKGSTGPGSVNPQTGAPYGLDFPILTLSDMVRAQERLISHLGIERLLCVVGGSMGGMMALDWAVRYPDRVASVIAIATTARLTAQGIAFNEVGRQAIMADPDWRRGDYYGQRSPEA
;
A
#
# COMPACT_ATOMS: atom_id res chain seq x y z
N ILE A 1 19.16 28.44 9.16
CA ILE A 1 19.55 27.21 8.41
C ILE A 1 19.50 26.10 9.42
N ASP A 2 18.46 25.29 9.36
CA ASP A 2 18.20 24.20 10.30
C ASP A 2 19.26 23.10 10.13
N ILE A 3 20.26 23.12 11.00
CA ILE A 3 21.29 22.07 11.11
C ILE A 3 20.66 20.71 11.43
N ASP A 4 19.46 20.71 12.01
CA ASP A 4 18.70 19.51 12.40
C ASP A 4 18.11 18.76 11.19
N ASN A 5 17.81 19.46 10.10
CA ASN A 5 17.19 18.86 8.91
C ASN A 5 18.21 18.12 8.03
N ALA A 6 19.44 18.62 7.92
CA ALA A 6 20.50 17.94 7.18
C ALA A 6 20.93 16.64 7.88
N SER A 7 20.89 16.58 9.22
CA SER A 7 21.21 15.38 9.98
C SER A 7 20.12 14.29 9.87
N ARG A 8 18.87 14.67 9.67
CA ARG A 8 17.75 13.72 9.49
C ARG A 8 17.76 13.05 8.11
N LEU A 9 17.99 13.85 7.06
CA LEU A 9 18.01 13.36 5.68
C LEU A 9 19.29 12.62 5.31
N GLY A 10 20.43 12.96 5.94
CA GLY A 10 21.74 12.38 5.66
C GLY A 10 22.26 11.47 6.77
N GLY A 11 21.44 11.07 7.73
CA GLY A 11 21.84 10.13 8.78
C GLY A 11 22.26 8.77 8.20
N ALA A 12 23.29 8.14 8.79
CA ALA A 12 23.86 6.88 8.30
C ALA A 12 22.83 5.76 8.09
N ASN A 13 21.68 5.83 8.77
CA ASN A 13 20.60 4.83 8.72
C ASN A 13 19.33 5.37 8.02
N SER A 14 19.41 6.55 7.38
CA SER A 14 18.27 7.14 6.64
C SER A 14 18.31 6.73 5.17
N VAL A 15 17.15 6.50 4.59
CA VAL A 15 17.00 6.33 3.13
C VAL A 15 16.92 7.68 2.40
N GLY A 16 16.89 8.80 3.13
CA GLY A 16 16.85 10.15 2.56
C GLY A 16 15.51 10.51 1.96
N LEU A 17 15.55 11.22 0.82
CA LEU A 17 14.37 11.57 0.05
C LEU A 17 13.91 10.40 -0.81
N VAL A 18 12.61 10.18 -0.86
CA VAL A 18 11.98 9.05 -1.56
C VAL A 18 10.94 9.60 -2.53
N GLU A 19 10.84 8.98 -3.69
CA GLU A 19 9.87 9.32 -4.72
C GLU A 19 8.77 8.25 -4.80
N THR A 20 7.51 8.69 -4.88
CA THR A 20 6.38 7.80 -5.16
C THR A 20 6.29 7.58 -6.67
N HIS A 21 6.43 6.34 -7.09
CA HIS A 21 6.26 5.91 -8.47
C HIS A 21 4.83 5.47 -8.75
N HIS A 22 4.45 5.52 -10.03
CA HIS A 22 3.14 5.07 -10.49
C HIS A 22 3.30 4.12 -11.66
N TRP A 23 2.60 3.00 -11.60
CA TRP A 23 2.50 2.06 -12.72
C TRP A 23 1.03 1.82 -13.07
N THR A 24 0.72 1.89 -14.35
CA THR A 24 -0.65 1.72 -14.85
C THR A 24 -0.76 0.54 -15.80
N SER A 25 -1.57 -0.44 -15.44
CA SER A 25 -1.94 -1.55 -16.30
C SER A 25 -3.22 -1.25 -17.07
N GLN A 26 -3.21 -1.42 -18.37
CA GLN A 26 -4.41 -1.35 -19.23
C GLN A 26 -5.20 -2.67 -19.23
N ALA A 27 -4.56 -3.77 -18.81
CA ALA A 27 -5.24 -5.07 -18.74
C ALA A 27 -6.31 -5.06 -17.63
N PRO A 28 -7.56 -5.41 -17.91
CA PRO A 28 -8.61 -5.46 -16.91
C PRO A 28 -8.25 -6.37 -15.74
N LEU A 29 -8.51 -5.90 -14.52
CA LEU A 29 -8.42 -6.70 -13.31
C LEU A 29 -9.82 -7.21 -12.98
N LEU A 30 -10.02 -8.52 -13.10
CA LEU A 30 -11.26 -9.17 -12.67
C LEU A 30 -11.27 -9.25 -11.14
N LEU A 31 -12.36 -8.82 -10.54
CA LEU A 31 -12.57 -8.75 -9.10
C LEU A 31 -13.47 -9.90 -8.61
N ASP A 32 -13.34 -10.25 -7.34
CA ASP A 32 -14.14 -11.31 -6.72
C ASP A 32 -15.65 -11.02 -6.74
N CYS A 33 -16.04 -9.73 -6.78
CA CYS A 33 -17.45 -9.32 -6.94
C CYS A 33 -17.99 -9.53 -8.36
N GLY A 34 -17.22 -10.07 -9.32
CA GLY A 34 -17.60 -10.31 -10.70
C GLY A 34 -17.48 -9.08 -11.62
N ARG A 35 -17.13 -7.91 -11.09
CA ARG A 35 -16.83 -6.71 -11.90
C ARG A 35 -15.36 -6.70 -12.33
N SER A 36 -15.00 -5.81 -13.24
CA SER A 36 -13.61 -5.55 -13.60
C SER A 36 -13.29 -4.06 -13.55
N ILE A 37 -12.03 -3.75 -13.30
CA ILE A 37 -11.51 -2.38 -13.35
C ILE A 37 -10.41 -2.29 -14.40
N SER A 38 -10.44 -1.24 -15.21
CA SER A 38 -9.39 -0.86 -16.15
C SER A 38 -9.53 0.63 -16.47
N PRO A 39 -8.44 1.40 -16.55
CA PRO A 39 -7.08 1.02 -16.17
C PRO A 39 -6.91 0.86 -14.65
N VAL A 40 -5.86 0.14 -14.24
CA VAL A 40 -5.47 0.01 -12.84
C VAL A 40 -4.12 0.67 -12.65
N THR A 41 -4.09 1.75 -11.86
CA THR A 41 -2.87 2.43 -11.44
C THR A 41 -2.52 2.00 -10.01
N GLN A 42 -1.26 1.73 -9.77
CA GLN A 42 -0.71 1.49 -8.44
C GLN A 42 0.40 2.49 -8.15
N ALA A 43 0.28 3.20 -7.04
CA ALA A 43 1.33 4.01 -6.47
C ALA A 43 2.22 3.11 -5.59
N TYR A 44 3.53 3.26 -5.67
CA TYR A 44 4.46 2.45 -4.90
C TYR A 44 5.77 3.19 -4.65
N GLU A 45 6.48 2.76 -3.64
CA GLU A 45 7.82 3.24 -3.31
C GLU A 45 8.79 2.07 -3.18
N THR A 46 10.05 2.35 -3.46
CA THR A 46 11.12 1.36 -3.39
C THR A 46 12.31 1.91 -2.62
N TYR A 47 13.02 1.03 -1.94
CA TYR A 47 14.16 1.37 -1.08
C TYR A 47 15.26 0.35 -1.29
N GLY A 48 16.50 0.82 -1.44
CA GLY A 48 17.65 -0.02 -1.78
C GLY A 48 17.73 -0.33 -3.29
N THR A 49 18.51 -1.34 -3.63
CA THR A 49 18.80 -1.72 -5.02
C THR A 49 18.42 -3.16 -5.29
N LEU A 50 17.66 -3.38 -6.35
CA LEU A 50 17.31 -4.72 -6.81
C LEU A 50 18.59 -5.42 -7.35
N SER A 51 18.88 -6.62 -6.84
CA SER A 51 20.02 -7.42 -7.30
C SER A 51 19.87 -7.78 -8.79
N PRO A 52 20.97 -8.02 -9.52
CA PRO A 52 20.90 -8.51 -10.89
C PRO A 52 20.11 -9.81 -11.02
N GLU A 53 20.18 -10.69 -10.02
CA GLU A 53 19.47 -11.96 -9.92
C GLU A 53 18.02 -11.79 -9.47
N ARG A 54 17.64 -10.56 -9.02
CA ARG A 54 16.28 -10.21 -8.53
C ARG A 54 15.78 -11.10 -7.41
N ASP A 55 16.65 -11.55 -6.53
CA ASP A 55 16.38 -12.49 -5.43
C ASP A 55 16.35 -11.85 -4.05
N ASN A 56 16.62 -10.53 -3.96
CA ASN A 56 16.68 -9.76 -2.71
C ASN A 56 15.44 -8.90 -2.43
N ALA A 57 14.34 -9.11 -3.16
CA ALA A 57 13.15 -8.28 -3.06
C ALA A 57 12.27 -8.64 -1.86
N VAL A 58 11.88 -7.64 -1.07
CA VAL A 58 10.96 -7.73 0.07
C VAL A 58 9.74 -6.86 -0.21
N LEU A 59 8.53 -7.43 -0.15
CA LEU A 59 7.29 -6.68 -0.30
C LEU A 59 6.66 -6.42 1.07
N ILE A 60 6.47 -5.14 1.39
CA ILE A 60 5.77 -4.69 2.59
C ILE A 60 4.32 -4.35 2.24
N PHE A 61 3.38 -4.92 2.99
CA PHE A 61 1.97 -4.59 2.93
C PHE A 61 1.61 -3.65 4.09
N HIS A 62 1.15 -2.46 3.79
CA HIS A 62 0.74 -1.51 4.82
C HIS A 62 -0.61 -1.87 5.47
N ALA A 63 -0.85 -1.36 6.68
CA ALA A 63 -2.12 -1.48 7.37
C ALA A 63 -3.21 -0.59 6.74
N LEU A 64 -4.47 -0.71 7.19
CA LEU A 64 -5.62 0.03 6.64
C LEU A 64 -5.39 1.54 6.53
N THR A 65 -4.74 2.14 7.52
CA THR A 65 -4.46 3.58 7.58
C THR A 65 -3.09 3.99 7.04
N GLY A 66 -2.31 3.03 6.54
CA GLY A 66 -1.00 3.28 5.94
C GLY A 66 -1.09 3.61 4.46
N ASP A 67 0.09 3.77 3.87
CA ASP A 67 0.30 3.97 2.44
C ASP A 67 1.66 3.40 2.01
N ALA A 68 2.08 3.70 0.78
CA ALA A 68 3.36 3.22 0.25
C ALA A 68 4.59 3.83 0.95
N HIS A 69 4.44 4.96 1.66
CA HIS A 69 5.55 5.70 2.27
C HIS A 69 6.01 5.05 3.57
N VAL A 70 6.90 4.07 3.45
CA VAL A 70 7.37 3.26 4.58
C VAL A 70 8.50 3.94 5.34
N ALA A 71 9.45 4.58 4.63
CA ALA A 71 10.65 5.16 5.21
C ALA A 71 11.08 6.42 4.46
N GLY A 72 11.97 7.22 5.08
CA GLY A 72 12.47 8.45 4.50
C GLY A 72 11.42 9.56 4.45
N TYR A 73 11.63 10.51 3.58
CA TYR A 73 10.84 11.74 3.46
C TYR A 73 10.52 12.01 2.00
N HIS A 74 9.37 12.62 1.70
CA HIS A 74 9.06 13.09 0.35
C HIS A 74 9.67 14.47 0.08
N ASP A 75 9.73 15.31 1.12
CA ASP A 75 10.29 16.66 1.06
C ASP A 75 11.17 16.96 2.28
N ALA A 76 12.17 17.82 2.09
CA ALA A 76 13.07 18.22 3.17
C ALA A 76 12.35 18.95 4.32
N SER A 77 11.17 19.52 4.07
CA SER A 77 10.33 20.17 5.09
C SER A 77 9.43 19.20 5.87
N ASP A 78 9.37 17.93 5.50
CA ASP A 78 8.53 16.96 6.17
C ASP A 78 8.96 16.78 7.63
N LYS A 79 7.98 16.83 8.52
CA LYS A 79 8.21 16.72 9.97
C LYS A 79 8.39 15.28 10.44
N ARG A 80 7.92 14.30 9.68
CA ARG A 80 7.93 12.88 10.03
C ARG A 80 8.34 12.05 8.83
N PRO A 81 9.17 11.02 9.04
CA PRO A 81 9.48 10.04 8.00
C PRO A 81 8.30 9.11 7.76
N GLY A 82 8.47 8.21 6.80
CA GLY A 82 7.56 7.12 6.52
C GLY A 82 7.21 6.31 7.76
N TRP A 83 6.03 5.65 7.73
CA TRP A 83 5.40 5.08 8.93
C TRP A 83 6.19 3.93 9.59
N TRP A 84 7.14 3.32 8.91
CA TRP A 84 7.99 2.25 9.44
C TRP A 84 9.48 2.53 9.27
N ASP A 85 9.86 3.79 9.21
CA ASP A 85 11.25 4.23 9.02
C ASP A 85 12.21 3.57 10.02
N ILE A 86 11.77 3.29 11.24
CA ILE A 86 12.56 2.58 12.23
C ILE A 86 13.02 1.19 11.78
N MET A 87 12.30 0.55 10.86
CA MET A 87 12.57 -0.82 10.39
C MET A 87 13.24 -0.87 9.02
N VAL A 88 13.11 0.18 8.20
CA VAL A 88 13.59 0.19 6.81
C VAL A 88 14.68 1.24 6.65
N GLY A 89 15.83 0.84 6.17
CA GLY A 89 16.98 1.71 5.91
C GLY A 89 18.31 0.99 6.07
N PRO A 90 19.44 1.65 5.76
CA PRO A 90 20.76 1.08 5.92
C PRO A 90 21.01 0.60 7.35
N GLY A 91 21.41 -0.66 7.51
CA GLY A 91 21.71 -1.27 8.81
C GLY A 91 20.49 -1.52 9.72
N LYS A 92 19.24 -1.29 9.25
CA LYS A 92 18.01 -1.60 9.97
C LYS A 92 17.54 -3.04 9.68
N ALA A 93 16.40 -3.44 10.25
CA ALA A 93 15.88 -4.80 10.09
C ALA A 93 15.63 -5.18 8.61
N PHE A 94 15.07 -4.25 7.84
CA PHE A 94 15.02 -4.32 6.38
C PHE A 94 16.11 -3.43 5.82
N ASP A 95 17.32 -3.98 5.86
CA ASP A 95 18.57 -3.30 5.49
C ASP A 95 18.60 -3.02 3.99
N THR A 96 18.50 -1.75 3.62
CA THR A 96 18.44 -1.32 2.21
C THR A 96 19.78 -1.41 1.49
N ASP A 97 20.89 -1.67 2.19
CA ASP A 97 22.17 -2.02 1.57
C ASP A 97 22.18 -3.47 1.05
N ARG A 98 21.24 -4.30 1.51
CA ARG A 98 21.10 -5.73 1.18
C ARG A 98 19.82 -6.06 0.44
N TYR A 99 18.73 -5.43 0.80
CA TYR A 99 17.39 -5.76 0.30
C TYR A 99 16.82 -4.65 -0.56
N PHE A 100 16.10 -5.05 -1.59
CA PHE A 100 15.23 -4.17 -2.33
C PHE A 100 13.83 -4.24 -1.74
N VAL A 101 13.49 -3.23 -0.97
CA VAL A 101 12.20 -3.16 -0.27
C VAL A 101 11.19 -2.43 -1.15
N ILE A 102 9.98 -2.97 -1.26
CA ILE A 102 8.87 -2.42 -2.04
C ILE A 102 7.67 -2.26 -1.11
N CYS A 103 7.00 -1.12 -1.15
CA CYS A 103 5.66 -0.97 -0.59
C CYS A 103 4.72 -0.40 -1.63
N ILE A 104 3.56 -1.03 -1.80
CA ILE A 104 2.57 -0.66 -2.82
C ILE A 104 1.32 -0.17 -2.10
N ASN A 105 0.84 1.02 -2.47
CA ASN A 105 -0.43 1.52 -1.96
C ASN A 105 -1.58 0.66 -2.47
N VAL A 106 -2.42 0.19 -1.55
CA VAL A 106 -3.49 -0.76 -1.89
C VAL A 106 -4.47 -0.19 -2.91
N LEU A 107 -4.96 -1.07 -3.77
CA LEU A 107 -6.11 -0.78 -4.62
C LEU A 107 -7.32 -0.42 -3.75
N GLY A 108 -8.05 0.62 -4.10
CA GLY A 108 -9.14 1.15 -3.28
C GLY A 108 -8.71 2.19 -2.23
N GLY A 109 -7.39 2.40 -2.06
CA GLY A 109 -6.84 3.45 -1.20
C GLY A 109 -6.94 4.85 -1.80
N CYS A 110 -6.61 5.87 -1.00
CA CYS A 110 -6.71 7.28 -1.39
C CYS A 110 -5.33 7.93 -1.65
N LYS A 111 -4.26 7.15 -1.75
CA LYS A 111 -2.87 7.62 -1.86
C LYS A 111 -2.23 7.24 -3.21
N GLY A 112 -2.92 7.55 -4.32
CA GLY A 112 -2.36 7.45 -5.67
C GLY A 112 -2.67 6.15 -6.42
N SER A 113 -3.06 5.05 -5.76
CA SER A 113 -3.60 3.87 -6.44
C SER A 113 -5.05 4.08 -6.85
N THR A 114 -5.50 3.36 -7.88
CA THR A 114 -6.91 3.40 -8.32
C THR A 114 -7.83 3.09 -7.15
N GLY A 115 -8.78 3.97 -6.89
CA GLY A 115 -9.73 3.90 -5.79
C GLY A 115 -10.99 4.71 -6.07
N PRO A 116 -11.89 4.85 -5.09
CA PRO A 116 -13.16 5.58 -5.26
C PRO A 116 -12.99 7.03 -5.75
N GLY A 117 -11.88 7.70 -5.40
CA GLY A 117 -11.56 9.05 -5.87
C GLY A 117 -11.00 9.12 -7.29
N SER A 118 -10.68 8.00 -7.92
CA SER A 118 -10.18 7.95 -9.30
C SER A 118 -11.28 8.24 -10.29
N VAL A 119 -10.90 8.83 -11.43
CA VAL A 119 -11.84 9.10 -12.52
C VAL A 119 -12.32 7.77 -13.12
N ASN A 120 -13.62 7.57 -13.15
CA ASN A 120 -14.25 6.47 -13.86
C ASN A 120 -14.22 6.77 -15.37
N PRO A 121 -13.57 5.93 -16.20
CA PRO A 121 -13.46 6.16 -17.64
C PRO A 121 -14.80 6.21 -18.37
N GLN A 122 -15.85 5.62 -17.80
CA GLN A 122 -17.18 5.59 -18.41
C GLN A 122 -17.98 6.88 -18.19
N THR A 123 -17.73 7.57 -17.07
CA THR A 123 -18.50 8.76 -16.69
C THR A 123 -17.69 10.06 -16.74
N GLY A 124 -16.36 9.97 -16.70
CA GLY A 124 -15.47 11.13 -16.59
C GLY A 124 -15.47 11.79 -15.19
N ALA A 125 -16.17 11.24 -14.22
CA ALA A 125 -16.26 11.70 -12.83
C ALA A 125 -15.61 10.68 -11.88
N PRO A 126 -15.34 11.04 -10.60
CA PRO A 126 -14.89 10.06 -9.61
C PRO A 126 -15.85 8.87 -9.50
N TYR A 127 -15.29 7.69 -9.24
CA TYR A 127 -16.14 6.49 -9.02
C TYR A 127 -17.09 6.66 -7.84
N GLY A 128 -16.65 7.30 -6.76
CA GLY A 128 -17.47 7.41 -5.55
C GLY A 128 -17.96 6.05 -5.08
N LEU A 129 -19.26 5.95 -4.81
CA LEU A 129 -19.92 4.71 -4.39
C LEU A 129 -20.08 3.66 -5.51
N ASP A 130 -19.87 4.04 -6.78
CA ASP A 130 -19.86 3.10 -7.91
C ASP A 130 -18.56 2.31 -8.01
N PHE A 131 -17.55 2.67 -7.18
CA PHE A 131 -16.33 1.88 -7.09
C PHE A 131 -16.68 0.46 -6.64
N PRO A 132 -16.16 -0.60 -7.32
CA PRO A 132 -16.52 -1.96 -6.95
C PRO A 132 -16.01 -2.34 -5.56
N ILE A 133 -16.74 -3.22 -4.90
CA ILE A 133 -16.30 -3.82 -3.64
C ILE A 133 -15.06 -4.66 -3.91
N LEU A 134 -14.02 -4.43 -3.13
CA LEU A 134 -12.76 -5.14 -3.20
C LEU A 134 -12.62 -6.13 -2.04
N THR A 135 -11.99 -7.25 -2.34
CA THR A 135 -11.46 -8.17 -1.33
C THR A 135 -9.95 -7.97 -1.13
N LEU A 136 -9.39 -8.52 -0.07
CA LEU A 136 -7.94 -8.58 0.12
C LEU A 136 -7.25 -9.30 -1.04
N SER A 137 -7.89 -10.34 -1.56
CA SER A 137 -7.41 -11.09 -2.72
C SER A 137 -7.34 -10.25 -3.99
N ASP A 138 -8.27 -9.32 -4.20
CA ASP A 138 -8.22 -8.36 -5.30
C ASP A 138 -7.01 -7.43 -5.18
N MET A 139 -6.76 -6.92 -3.98
CA MET A 139 -5.60 -6.08 -3.68
C MET A 139 -4.29 -6.83 -3.93
N VAL A 140 -4.19 -8.06 -3.46
CA VAL A 140 -3.02 -8.92 -3.67
C VAL A 140 -2.80 -9.23 -5.15
N ARG A 141 -3.85 -9.55 -5.91
CA ARG A 141 -3.75 -9.77 -7.36
C ARG A 141 -3.29 -8.52 -8.12
N ALA A 142 -3.73 -7.34 -7.69
CA ALA A 142 -3.25 -6.09 -8.27
C ALA A 142 -1.74 -5.91 -8.02
N GLN A 143 -1.30 -6.13 -6.79
CA GLN A 143 0.11 -5.97 -6.42
C GLN A 143 1.01 -7.01 -7.08
N GLU A 144 0.51 -8.25 -7.25
CA GLU A 144 1.24 -9.28 -7.99
C GLU A 144 1.56 -8.85 -9.43
N ARG A 145 0.64 -8.17 -10.12
CA ARG A 145 0.87 -7.64 -11.46
C ARG A 145 2.01 -6.62 -11.50
N LEU A 146 2.11 -5.75 -10.48
CA LEU A 146 3.22 -4.81 -10.39
C LEU A 146 4.54 -5.52 -10.10
N ILE A 147 4.56 -6.49 -9.19
CA ILE A 147 5.76 -7.30 -8.90
C ILE A 147 6.23 -8.04 -10.17
N SER A 148 5.31 -8.59 -10.94
CA SER A 148 5.62 -9.22 -12.24
C SER A 148 6.14 -8.20 -13.26
N HIS A 149 5.56 -6.98 -13.31
CA HIS A 149 6.05 -5.89 -14.16
C HIS A 149 7.49 -5.47 -13.82
N LEU A 150 7.83 -5.45 -12.54
CA LEU A 150 9.21 -5.18 -12.08
C LEU A 150 10.16 -6.35 -12.41
N GLY A 151 9.66 -7.43 -12.99
CA GLY A 151 10.43 -8.61 -13.37
C GLY A 151 10.91 -9.44 -12.18
N ILE A 152 10.22 -9.36 -11.05
CA ILE A 152 10.52 -10.12 -9.84
C ILE A 152 9.70 -11.40 -9.88
N GLU A 153 10.35 -12.53 -10.13
CA GLU A 153 9.67 -13.83 -10.20
C GLU A 153 9.36 -14.37 -8.81
N ARG A 154 10.26 -14.17 -7.84
CA ARG A 154 10.10 -14.65 -6.48
C ARG A 154 10.58 -13.63 -5.46
N LEU A 155 9.70 -13.29 -4.53
CA LEU A 155 10.03 -12.43 -3.39
C LEU A 155 10.82 -13.21 -2.33
N LEU A 156 11.84 -12.60 -1.76
CA LEU A 156 12.53 -13.14 -0.60
C LEU A 156 11.60 -13.21 0.61
N CYS A 157 10.80 -12.15 0.79
CA CYS A 157 9.85 -12.07 1.90
C CYS A 157 8.64 -11.23 1.51
N VAL A 158 7.48 -11.60 2.03
CA VAL A 158 6.32 -10.72 2.17
C VAL A 158 6.07 -10.44 3.64
N VAL A 159 5.82 -9.19 3.99
CA VAL A 159 5.63 -8.81 5.39
C VAL A 159 4.52 -7.77 5.53
N GLY A 160 3.73 -7.87 6.58
CA GLY A 160 2.70 -6.89 6.87
C GLY A 160 2.11 -7.01 8.26
N GLY A 161 1.60 -5.89 8.75
CA GLY A 161 0.89 -5.80 10.01
C GLY A 161 -0.62 -5.59 9.81
N SER A 162 -1.45 -6.14 10.71
CA SER A 162 -2.91 -5.97 10.67
C SER A 162 -3.49 -6.39 9.31
N MET A 163 -4.16 -5.50 8.58
CA MET A 163 -4.64 -5.76 7.22
C MET A 163 -3.51 -6.17 6.27
N GLY A 164 -2.33 -5.55 6.38
CA GLY A 164 -1.16 -5.93 5.59
C GLY A 164 -0.70 -7.36 5.88
N GLY A 165 -0.83 -7.83 7.12
CA GLY A 165 -0.55 -9.21 7.48
C GLY A 165 -1.55 -10.20 6.88
N MET A 166 -2.83 -9.82 6.75
CA MET A 166 -3.81 -10.64 6.03
C MET A 166 -3.44 -10.76 4.55
N MET A 167 -2.96 -9.68 3.93
CA MET A 167 -2.49 -9.69 2.54
C MET A 167 -1.22 -10.54 2.37
N ALA A 168 -0.29 -10.49 3.33
CA ALA A 168 0.90 -11.36 3.31
C ALA A 168 0.52 -12.84 3.39
N LEU A 169 -0.46 -13.19 4.21
CA LEU A 169 -1.00 -14.56 4.27
C LEU A 169 -1.72 -14.97 2.98
N ASP A 170 -2.55 -14.07 2.41
CA ASP A 170 -3.23 -14.34 1.13
C ASP A 170 -2.21 -14.53 -0.01
N TRP A 171 -1.13 -13.72 -0.05
CA TRP A 171 -0.04 -13.91 -1.01
C TRP A 171 0.58 -15.29 -0.91
N ALA A 172 0.92 -15.73 0.30
CA ALA A 172 1.55 -17.02 0.52
C ALA A 172 0.67 -18.20 0.09
N VAL A 173 -0.63 -18.10 0.31
CA VAL A 173 -1.59 -19.13 -0.11
C VAL A 173 -1.82 -19.12 -1.62
N ARG A 174 -1.90 -17.94 -2.20
CA ARG A 174 -2.22 -17.75 -3.62
C ARG A 174 -1.03 -17.97 -4.54
N TYR A 175 0.15 -17.57 -4.08
CA TYR A 175 1.40 -17.56 -4.84
C TYR A 175 2.55 -18.24 -4.06
N PRO A 176 2.40 -19.50 -3.62
CA PRO A 176 3.39 -20.16 -2.74
C PRO A 176 4.77 -20.26 -3.39
N ASP A 177 4.84 -20.44 -4.71
CA ASP A 177 6.11 -20.55 -5.44
C ASP A 177 6.77 -19.17 -5.66
N ARG A 178 6.05 -18.07 -5.44
CA ARG A 178 6.51 -16.71 -5.67
C ARG A 178 7.00 -16.01 -4.41
N VAL A 179 7.13 -16.71 -3.29
CA VAL A 179 7.64 -16.15 -2.04
C VAL A 179 8.47 -17.20 -1.29
N ALA A 180 9.56 -16.78 -0.67
CA ALA A 180 10.41 -17.65 0.13
C ALA A 180 10.00 -17.64 1.61
N SER A 181 9.52 -16.51 2.14
CA SER A 181 9.16 -16.37 3.55
C SER A 181 8.04 -15.36 3.77
N VAL A 182 7.34 -15.48 4.90
CA VAL A 182 6.21 -14.62 5.29
C VAL A 182 6.40 -14.15 6.73
N ILE A 183 6.20 -12.86 6.96
CA ILE A 183 6.17 -12.26 8.30
C ILE A 183 4.81 -11.61 8.50
N ALA A 184 3.94 -12.27 9.25
CA ALA A 184 2.59 -11.78 9.57
C ALA A 184 2.55 -11.25 11.01
N ILE A 185 2.30 -9.95 11.18
CA ILE A 185 2.42 -9.25 12.46
C ILE A 185 1.05 -8.78 12.92
N ALA A 186 0.67 -9.07 14.18
CA ALA A 186 -0.57 -8.58 14.81
C ALA A 186 -1.79 -8.71 13.89
N THR A 187 -1.99 -9.88 13.28
CA THR A 187 -2.97 -10.15 12.24
C THR A 187 -3.75 -11.45 12.50
N THR A 188 -4.65 -11.77 11.62
CA THR A 188 -5.46 -13.00 11.69
C THR A 188 -5.78 -13.49 10.28
N ALA A 189 -5.90 -14.81 10.11
CA ALA A 189 -6.37 -15.41 8.86
C ALA A 189 -7.92 -15.29 8.70
N ARG A 190 -8.65 -14.99 9.78
CA ARG A 190 -10.10 -14.79 9.76
C ARG A 190 -10.51 -13.72 10.75
N LEU A 191 -11.17 -12.69 10.24
CA LEU A 191 -11.67 -11.62 11.10
C LEU A 191 -12.76 -12.15 12.04
N THR A 192 -12.63 -11.82 13.34
CA THR A 192 -13.61 -12.20 14.34
C THR A 192 -14.86 -11.33 14.27
N ALA A 193 -15.98 -11.79 14.85
CA ALA A 193 -17.19 -10.97 14.96
C ALA A 193 -16.93 -9.63 15.66
N GLN A 194 -16.06 -9.60 16.68
CA GLN A 194 -15.66 -8.38 17.37
C GLN A 194 -14.92 -7.41 16.42
N GLY A 195 -13.95 -7.92 15.62
CA GLY A 195 -13.25 -7.09 14.64
C GLY A 195 -14.18 -6.53 13.56
N ILE A 196 -15.17 -7.33 13.11
CA ILE A 196 -16.20 -6.86 12.16
C ILE A 196 -17.03 -5.74 12.80
N ALA A 197 -17.43 -5.89 14.07
CA ALA A 197 -18.21 -4.89 14.79
C ALA A 197 -17.46 -3.56 14.95
N PHE A 198 -16.16 -3.59 15.30
CA PHE A 198 -15.35 -2.36 15.37
C PHE A 198 -15.22 -1.66 14.01
N ASN A 199 -15.01 -2.41 12.93
CA ASN A 199 -14.98 -1.83 11.59
C ASN A 199 -16.33 -1.22 11.20
N GLU A 200 -17.44 -1.82 11.62
CA GLU A 200 -18.78 -1.28 11.36
C GLU A 200 -19.00 0.03 12.12
N VAL A 201 -18.58 0.14 13.38
CA VAL A 201 -18.63 1.40 14.12
C VAL A 201 -17.90 2.52 13.39
N GLY A 202 -16.69 2.24 12.88
CA GLY A 202 -15.93 3.21 12.09
C GLY A 202 -16.66 3.65 10.80
N ARG A 203 -17.23 2.69 10.06
CA ARG A 203 -18.04 3.02 8.86
C ARG A 203 -19.26 3.87 9.20
N GLN A 204 -19.98 3.53 10.26
CA GLN A 204 -21.16 4.29 10.69
C GLN A 204 -20.80 5.71 11.14
N ALA A 205 -19.67 5.89 11.85
CA ALA A 205 -19.17 7.20 12.22
C ALA A 205 -18.92 8.08 10.99
N ILE A 206 -18.20 7.56 9.99
CA ILE A 206 -17.94 8.27 8.74
C ILE A 206 -19.23 8.61 8.00
N MET A 207 -20.16 7.66 7.88
CA MET A 207 -21.43 7.86 7.17
C MET A 207 -22.40 8.80 7.89
N ALA A 208 -22.25 8.98 9.21
CA ALA A 208 -23.04 9.92 10.01
C ALA A 208 -22.52 11.36 9.93
N ASP A 209 -21.29 11.55 9.48
CA ASP A 209 -20.71 12.89 9.29
C ASP A 209 -21.46 13.64 8.18
N PRO A 210 -21.89 14.91 8.38
CA PRO A 210 -22.56 15.71 7.35
C PRO A 210 -21.72 15.87 6.05
N ASP A 211 -20.39 15.88 6.17
CA ASP A 211 -19.48 15.99 5.04
C ASP A 211 -19.32 14.67 4.26
N TRP A 212 -19.87 13.56 4.74
CA TRP A 212 -19.93 12.31 3.99
C TRP A 212 -20.72 12.42 2.67
N ARG A 213 -21.80 13.21 2.64
CA ARG A 213 -22.60 13.52 1.42
C ARG A 213 -22.93 12.29 0.58
N ARG A 214 -23.23 11.18 1.24
CA ARG A 214 -23.48 9.88 0.57
C ARG A 214 -22.30 9.42 -0.32
N GLY A 215 -21.06 9.68 0.12
CA GLY A 215 -19.84 9.33 -0.64
C GLY A 215 -19.41 10.32 -1.71
N ASP A 216 -20.16 11.41 -1.92
CA ASP A 216 -19.86 12.46 -2.90
C ASP A 216 -19.18 13.67 -2.23
N TYR A 217 -17.97 13.48 -1.74
CA TYR A 217 -17.17 14.53 -1.06
C TYR A 217 -15.88 14.88 -1.81
N TYR A 218 -15.63 14.31 -2.99
CA TYR A 218 -14.42 14.56 -3.78
C TYR A 218 -14.35 16.01 -4.25
N GLY A 219 -13.19 16.67 -4.02
CA GLY A 219 -13.02 18.10 -4.28
C GLY A 219 -13.66 19.04 -3.25
N GLN A 220 -14.18 18.49 -2.15
CA GLN A 220 -14.80 19.18 -1.04
C GLN A 220 -14.15 18.78 0.29
N ARG A 221 -14.71 19.24 1.42
CA ARG A 221 -14.26 18.80 2.74
C ARG A 221 -14.60 17.32 2.94
N SER A 222 -13.58 16.55 3.36
CA SER A 222 -13.75 15.15 3.71
C SER A 222 -14.41 14.97 5.08
N PRO A 223 -15.14 13.87 5.32
CA PRO A 223 -15.59 13.50 6.65
C PRO A 223 -14.44 13.46 7.67
N GLU A 224 -14.67 13.91 8.89
CA GLU A 224 -13.66 13.96 9.98
C GLU A 224 -13.98 12.99 11.14
N ALA A 225 -14.78 11.97 10.93
CA ALA A 225 -15.20 11.01 11.96
C ALA A 225 -14.10 10.02 12.38
#